data_a68037dc8578ae9b8fe5d49ebb025f98
#
_entry.id   a68037dc8578ae9b8fe5d49ebb025f98
#
_cell.length_a   1.000
_cell.length_b   1.000
_cell.length_c   1.000
_cell.angle_alpha   90.00
_cell.angle_beta   90.00
_cell.angle_gamma   90.00
#
_symmetry.space_group_name_H-M   'P 1'
#
loop_
_entity.id
_entity.type
_entity.pdbx_description
1 polymer ?
#
loop_
_entity_poly.entity_id
_entity_poly.type
_entity_poly.pdbx_seq_one_letter_code
_entity_poly.pdbx_strand_id
1 'polypeptide(L)'
;HELTKEFDEGPIFFQKKYQINETALYQDIRPEIINDIMNETPTVCLDILEGNIKSKEQNHELAKYCGKIKPEDGYINNFNETTNHFFNLYRIFAKPLGTGMYLIKNKEKIEIEELILPQINHNYKGITGIVVYKESNIHWVKTLDNIIGIKFKNLDKKIGSRLG
;
A
#
# COMPACT_ATOMS: atom_id res chain seq x y z
N HIS A 1 15.72 6.74 -17.70
CA HIS A 1 17.06 7.16 -17.29
C HIS A 1 18.13 6.43 -18.10
N GLU A 2 19.32 6.95 -18.09
CA GLU A 2 20.49 6.28 -18.71
C GLU A 2 20.85 5.00 -17.94
N LEU A 3 21.40 4.02 -18.65
CA LEU A 3 21.94 2.82 -18.01
C LEU A 3 23.34 3.11 -17.49
N THR A 4 23.56 2.81 -16.22
CA THR A 4 24.86 2.91 -15.54
C THR A 4 25.26 1.56 -14.94
N LYS A 5 26.43 1.50 -14.29
CA LYS A 5 26.86 0.28 -13.57
C LYS A 5 25.95 -0.04 -12.39
N GLU A 6 25.49 0.98 -11.70
CA GLU A 6 24.62 0.86 -10.53
C GLU A 6 23.17 0.92 -10.96
N PHE A 7 22.30 0.20 -10.24
CA PHE A 7 20.89 0.14 -10.56
C PHE A 7 20.18 1.46 -10.26
N ASP A 8 19.41 1.96 -11.24
CA ASP A 8 18.52 3.12 -11.13
C ASP A 8 19.21 4.45 -10.77
N GLU A 9 20.55 4.55 -10.92
CA GLU A 9 21.33 5.76 -10.58
C GLU A 9 21.62 6.68 -11.78
N GLY A 10 21.29 6.26 -12.99
CA GLY A 10 21.60 7.04 -14.20
C GLY A 10 20.80 8.33 -14.32
N PRO A 11 21.32 9.34 -15.06
CA PRO A 11 20.62 10.58 -15.34
C PRO A 11 19.22 10.37 -15.93
N ILE A 12 18.25 11.17 -15.52
CA ILE A 12 16.84 11.01 -15.87
C ILE A 12 16.52 11.82 -17.13
N PHE A 13 16.03 11.19 -18.19
CA PHE A 13 15.50 11.87 -19.38
C PHE A 13 14.07 12.34 -19.19
N PHE A 14 13.24 11.51 -18.55
CA PHE A 14 11.83 11.80 -18.37
C PHE A 14 11.32 11.27 -17.03
N GLN A 15 10.49 12.03 -16.36
CA GLN A 15 9.85 11.66 -15.11
C GLN A 15 8.47 12.29 -15.02
N LYS A 16 7.45 11.48 -14.68
CA LYS A 16 6.09 11.93 -14.43
C LYS A 16 5.68 11.70 -12.97
N LYS A 17 4.97 12.66 -12.39
CA LYS A 17 4.43 12.58 -11.05
C LYS A 17 2.93 12.39 -11.10
N TYR A 18 2.42 11.50 -10.27
CA TYR A 18 0.99 11.25 -10.11
C TYR A 18 0.53 11.68 -8.73
N GLN A 19 -0.59 12.39 -8.68
CA GLN A 19 -1.25 12.70 -7.42
C GLN A 19 -2.10 11.50 -7.02
N ILE A 20 -1.71 10.82 -5.95
CA ILE A 20 -2.40 9.62 -5.47
C ILE A 20 -3.39 10.02 -4.38
N ASN A 21 -4.67 9.68 -4.57
CA ASN A 21 -5.70 9.84 -3.55
C ASN A 21 -5.39 8.96 -2.32
N GLU A 22 -5.70 9.45 -1.12
CA GLU A 22 -5.44 8.74 0.14
C GLU A 22 -6.11 7.38 0.23
N THR A 23 -7.24 7.19 -0.45
CA THR A 23 -7.99 5.93 -0.46
C THR A 23 -7.73 5.05 -1.69
N ALA A 24 -7.00 5.54 -2.71
CA ALA A 24 -6.74 4.79 -3.92
C ALA A 24 -5.86 3.56 -3.66
N LEU A 25 -6.25 2.42 -4.21
CA LEU A 25 -5.47 1.19 -4.21
C LEU A 25 -4.51 1.15 -5.41
N TYR A 26 -3.50 0.30 -5.36
CA TYR A 26 -2.58 0.12 -6.49
C TYR A 26 -3.29 -0.23 -7.79
N GLN A 27 -4.31 -1.05 -7.73
CA GLN A 27 -5.12 -1.44 -8.90
C GLN A 27 -5.88 -0.27 -9.54
N ASP A 28 -6.18 0.79 -8.78
CA ASP A 28 -6.90 1.97 -9.30
C ASP A 28 -5.95 2.90 -10.06
N ILE A 29 -4.69 2.95 -9.64
CA ILE A 29 -3.66 3.86 -10.19
C ILE A 29 -2.93 3.22 -11.39
N ARG A 30 -2.69 1.91 -11.31
CA ARG A 30 -1.88 1.18 -12.30
C ARG A 30 -2.34 1.35 -13.75
N PRO A 31 -3.65 1.31 -14.09
CA PRO A 31 -4.10 1.48 -15.46
C PRO A 31 -3.72 2.85 -16.06
N GLU A 32 -3.84 3.92 -15.28
CA GLU A 32 -3.44 5.28 -15.69
C GLU A 32 -1.93 5.33 -15.99
N ILE A 33 -1.11 4.83 -15.07
CA ILE A 33 0.35 4.81 -15.24
C ILE A 33 0.75 4.02 -16.50
N ILE A 34 0.17 2.84 -16.71
CA ILE A 34 0.47 2.02 -17.90
C ILE A 34 0.06 2.72 -19.18
N ASN A 35 -1.14 3.32 -19.21
CA ASN A 35 -1.61 4.05 -20.37
C ASN A 35 -0.67 5.20 -20.72
N ASP A 36 -0.23 5.96 -19.75
CA ASP A 36 0.72 7.05 -19.94
C ASP A 36 2.07 6.55 -20.46
N ILE A 37 2.62 5.49 -19.87
CA ILE A 37 3.85 4.87 -20.36
C ILE A 37 3.72 4.46 -21.83
N MET A 38 2.63 3.79 -22.20
CA MET A 38 2.42 3.35 -23.59
C MET A 38 2.29 4.50 -24.57
N ASN A 39 1.69 5.60 -24.18
CA ASN A 39 1.45 6.75 -25.04
C ASN A 39 2.67 7.70 -25.13
N GLU A 40 3.40 7.89 -24.05
CA GLU A 40 4.47 8.89 -23.97
C GLU A 40 5.84 8.31 -24.35
N THR A 41 6.11 7.03 -24.04
CA THR A 41 7.42 6.42 -24.29
C THR A 41 7.91 6.54 -25.74
N PRO A 42 7.10 6.30 -26.78
CA PRO A 42 7.57 6.43 -28.18
C PRO A 42 8.09 7.84 -28.49
N THR A 43 7.35 8.87 -28.07
CA THR A 43 7.72 10.28 -28.28
C THR A 43 9.01 10.61 -27.52
N VAL A 44 9.09 10.24 -26.25
CA VAL A 44 10.29 10.45 -25.44
C VAL A 44 11.52 9.77 -26.05
N CYS A 45 11.39 8.55 -26.55
CA CYS A 45 12.49 7.86 -27.23
C CYS A 45 12.95 8.59 -28.50
N LEU A 46 12.03 9.09 -29.32
CA LEU A 46 12.37 9.88 -30.51
C LEU A 46 13.10 11.17 -30.13
N ASP A 47 12.58 11.90 -29.15
CA ASP A 47 13.18 13.16 -28.68
C ASP A 47 14.59 12.95 -28.10
N ILE A 48 14.85 11.81 -27.47
CA ILE A 48 16.19 11.46 -26.99
C ILE A 48 17.12 11.20 -28.20
N LEU A 49 16.67 10.43 -29.18
CA LEU A 49 17.47 10.10 -30.38
C LEU A 49 17.79 11.34 -31.23
N GLU A 50 16.86 12.29 -31.28
CA GLU A 50 17.03 13.56 -32.00
C GLU A 50 17.80 14.62 -31.19
N GLY A 51 18.09 14.34 -29.91
CA GLY A 51 18.80 15.27 -29.01
C GLY A 51 17.94 16.41 -28.50
N ASN A 52 16.61 16.31 -28.61
CA ASN A 52 15.65 17.33 -28.15
C ASN A 52 15.52 17.32 -26.61
N ILE A 53 15.74 16.18 -25.98
CA ILE A 53 15.73 16.02 -24.50
C ILE A 53 17.13 15.73 -24.00
N LYS A 54 17.57 16.47 -23.00
CA LYS A 54 18.80 16.22 -22.26
C LYS A 54 18.49 15.54 -20.93
N SER A 55 19.31 14.57 -20.55
CA SER A 55 19.20 13.95 -19.24
C SER A 55 19.58 14.93 -18.12
N LYS A 56 19.03 14.68 -16.93
CA LYS A 56 19.30 15.44 -15.71
C LYS A 56 19.86 14.50 -14.64
N GLU A 57 20.98 14.88 -14.03
CA GLU A 57 21.56 14.15 -12.91
C GLU A 57 20.59 14.00 -11.75
N GLN A 58 20.62 12.83 -11.14
CA GLN A 58 19.84 12.54 -9.94
C GLN A 58 20.52 13.14 -8.70
N ASN A 59 19.71 13.57 -7.73
CA ASN A 59 20.23 13.98 -6.43
C ASN A 59 20.33 12.73 -5.52
N HIS A 60 21.50 12.16 -5.41
CA HIS A 60 21.76 10.96 -4.61
C HIS A 60 21.58 11.15 -3.11
N GLU A 61 21.61 12.39 -2.59
CA GLU A 61 21.31 12.68 -1.19
C GLU A 61 19.83 12.41 -0.84
N LEU A 62 18.96 12.44 -1.84
CA LEU A 62 17.53 12.13 -1.70
C LEU A 62 17.20 10.66 -1.97
N ALA A 63 18.20 9.86 -2.33
CA ALA A 63 18.00 8.45 -2.66
C ALA A 63 17.48 7.67 -1.45
N LYS A 64 16.46 6.83 -1.69
CA LYS A 64 15.89 5.92 -0.70
C LYS A 64 15.87 4.51 -1.27
N TYR A 65 16.41 3.58 -0.52
CA TYR A 65 16.33 2.18 -0.90
C TYR A 65 14.92 1.64 -0.59
N CYS A 66 14.27 1.07 -1.59
CA CYS A 66 13.01 0.34 -1.44
C CYS A 66 13.24 -1.14 -1.72
N GLY A 67 13.20 -1.96 -0.69
CA GLY A 67 13.35 -3.41 -0.82
C GLY A 67 12.20 -4.05 -1.59
N LYS A 68 12.45 -5.22 -2.18
CA LYS A 68 11.41 -6.01 -2.84
C LYS A 68 10.35 -6.47 -1.82
N ILE A 69 9.11 -6.14 -2.08
CA ILE A 69 7.96 -6.57 -1.27
C ILE A 69 7.78 -8.08 -1.40
N LYS A 70 7.64 -8.76 -0.26
CA LYS A 70 7.42 -10.20 -0.15
C LYS A 70 6.02 -10.49 0.39
N PRO A 71 5.45 -11.68 0.15
CA PRO A 71 4.15 -12.06 0.71
C PRO A 71 4.09 -11.99 2.25
N GLU A 72 5.21 -12.22 2.93
CA GLU A 72 5.34 -12.17 4.38
C GLU A 72 5.15 -10.76 4.95
N ASP A 73 5.45 -9.71 4.16
CA ASP A 73 5.29 -8.31 4.56
C ASP A 73 3.80 -7.92 4.70
N GLY A 74 2.88 -8.73 4.15
CA GLY A 74 1.43 -8.59 4.33
C GLY A 74 0.90 -9.19 5.65
N TYR A 75 1.77 -9.72 6.53
CA TYR A 75 1.38 -10.27 7.81
C TYR A 75 1.18 -9.19 8.87
N ILE A 76 0.00 -9.17 9.48
CA ILE A 76 -0.30 -8.34 10.66
C ILE A 76 -0.10 -9.17 11.92
N ASN A 77 0.97 -8.90 12.65
CA ASN A 77 1.26 -9.59 13.92
C ASN A 77 0.61 -8.93 15.14
N ASN A 78 0.35 -7.64 15.08
CA ASN A 78 -0.32 -6.85 16.12
C ASN A 78 -0.97 -5.59 15.52
N PHE A 79 -1.68 -4.81 16.33
CA PHE A 79 -2.36 -3.58 15.93
C PHE A 79 -1.78 -2.32 16.61
N ASN A 80 -0.49 -2.33 16.93
CA ASN A 80 0.19 -1.23 17.64
C ASN A 80 0.69 -0.12 16.70
N GLU A 81 0.21 -0.09 15.48
CA GLU A 81 0.49 0.94 14.50
C GLU A 81 -0.74 1.81 14.23
N THR A 82 -0.55 2.91 13.51
CA THR A 82 -1.64 3.82 13.15
C THR A 82 -2.59 3.19 12.13
N THR A 83 -3.81 3.67 12.09
CA THR A 83 -4.80 3.27 11.09
C THR A 83 -4.28 3.47 9.66
N ASN A 84 -3.65 4.62 9.42
CA ASN A 84 -3.05 4.94 8.12
C ASN A 84 -1.91 3.98 7.75
N HIS A 85 -1.12 3.52 8.71
CA HIS A 85 -0.07 2.53 8.45
C HIS A 85 -0.68 1.23 7.88
N PHE A 86 -1.70 0.67 8.56
CA PHE A 86 -2.37 -0.54 8.08
C PHE A 86 -3.04 -0.34 6.73
N PHE A 87 -3.67 0.80 6.51
CA PHE A 87 -4.31 1.09 5.24
C PHE A 87 -3.30 1.26 4.10
N ASN A 88 -2.16 1.88 4.34
CA ASN A 88 -1.07 1.99 3.35
C ASN A 88 -0.51 0.61 2.99
N LEU A 89 -0.35 -0.30 3.96
CA LEU A 89 0.00 -1.69 3.66
C LEU A 89 -1.08 -2.35 2.79
N TYR A 90 -2.35 -2.19 3.16
CA TYR A 90 -3.46 -2.76 2.39
C TYR A 90 -3.47 -2.27 0.94
N ARG A 91 -3.19 -1.00 0.69
CA ARG A 91 -3.12 -0.43 -0.67
C ARG A 91 -2.10 -1.17 -1.56
N ILE A 92 -1.03 -1.69 -0.97
CA ILE A 92 0.01 -2.46 -1.67
C ILE A 92 -0.38 -3.93 -1.82
N PHE A 93 -0.96 -4.51 -0.77
CA PHE A 93 -1.24 -5.95 -0.70
C PHE A 93 -2.64 -6.35 -1.17
N ALA A 94 -3.54 -5.38 -1.45
CA ALA A 94 -4.90 -5.68 -1.87
C ALA A 94 -4.94 -6.53 -3.14
N LYS A 95 -5.77 -7.57 -3.12
CA LYS A 95 -6.05 -8.38 -4.32
C LYS A 95 -6.88 -7.57 -5.33
N PRO A 96 -6.81 -7.86 -6.63
CA PRO A 96 -6.14 -9.03 -7.24
C PRO A 96 -4.65 -8.84 -7.54
N LEU A 97 -4.10 -7.65 -7.49
CA LEU A 97 -2.70 -7.40 -7.88
C LEU A 97 -1.71 -7.69 -6.75
N GLY A 98 -2.12 -7.48 -5.49
CA GLY A 98 -1.31 -7.80 -4.33
C GLY A 98 -1.44 -9.26 -3.89
N THR A 99 -0.55 -9.68 -2.98
CA THR A 99 -0.52 -11.05 -2.42
C THR A 99 -1.55 -11.29 -1.32
N GLY A 100 -2.25 -10.25 -0.89
CA GLY A 100 -3.20 -10.26 0.21
C GLY A 100 -2.55 -10.03 1.57
N MET A 101 -3.31 -9.40 2.48
CA MET A 101 -2.93 -9.28 3.89
C MET A 101 -3.54 -10.41 4.71
N TYR A 102 -2.94 -10.72 5.85
CA TYR A 102 -3.42 -11.81 6.70
C TYR A 102 -2.99 -11.67 8.16
N LEU A 103 -3.72 -12.38 9.02
CA LEU A 103 -3.36 -12.67 10.41
C LEU A 103 -3.00 -14.15 10.54
N ILE A 104 -2.29 -14.51 11.61
CA ILE A 104 -2.15 -15.90 12.05
C ILE A 104 -2.83 -16.05 13.40
N LYS A 105 -3.78 -16.97 13.51
CA LYS A 105 -4.45 -17.30 14.75
C LYS A 105 -4.57 -18.82 14.89
N ASN A 106 -4.17 -19.35 16.03
CA ASN A 106 -4.14 -20.79 16.29
C ASN A 106 -3.40 -21.59 15.19
N LYS A 107 -2.30 -21.03 14.67
CA LYS A 107 -1.50 -21.56 13.54
C LYS A 107 -2.21 -21.56 12.18
N GLU A 108 -3.40 -20.97 12.08
CA GLU A 108 -4.13 -20.83 10.82
C GLU A 108 -3.95 -19.42 10.25
N LYS A 109 -3.75 -19.37 8.93
CA LYS A 109 -3.70 -18.12 8.18
C LYS A 109 -5.13 -17.64 7.91
N ILE A 110 -5.45 -16.44 8.36
CA ILE A 110 -6.75 -15.78 8.15
C ILE A 110 -6.55 -14.63 7.19
N GLU A 111 -7.10 -14.75 6.00
CA GLU A 111 -7.00 -13.72 4.97
C GLU A 111 -7.90 -12.53 5.30
N ILE A 112 -7.38 -11.34 5.04
CA ILE A 112 -8.12 -10.09 5.07
C ILE A 112 -8.61 -9.80 3.65
N GLU A 113 -9.92 -9.71 3.49
CA GLU A 113 -10.53 -9.36 2.21
C GLU A 113 -10.49 -7.85 1.95
N GLU A 114 -10.75 -7.07 2.99
CA GLU A 114 -10.87 -5.62 2.87
C GLU A 114 -10.45 -4.93 4.17
N LEU A 115 -9.76 -3.80 4.05
CA LEU A 115 -9.55 -2.82 5.11
C LEU A 115 -10.29 -1.53 4.77
N ILE A 116 -10.95 -0.97 5.77
CA ILE A 116 -11.83 0.18 5.62
C ILE A 116 -11.40 1.27 6.61
N LEU A 117 -11.12 2.46 6.09
CA LEU A 117 -10.87 3.62 6.94
C LEU A 117 -12.17 4.10 7.59
N PRO A 118 -12.13 4.53 8.86
CA PRO A 118 -13.29 5.13 9.50
C PRO A 118 -13.60 6.49 8.86
N GLN A 119 -14.88 6.81 8.70
CA GLN A 119 -15.31 8.11 8.18
C GLN A 119 -15.06 9.26 9.16
N ILE A 120 -15.00 8.95 10.45
CA ILE A 120 -14.76 9.91 11.53
C ILE A 120 -13.64 9.40 12.44
N ASN A 121 -12.99 10.32 13.13
CA ASN A 121 -12.01 9.95 14.13
C ASN A 121 -12.71 9.48 15.40
N HIS A 122 -12.59 8.19 15.70
CA HIS A 122 -13.13 7.57 16.91
C HIS A 122 -12.06 7.59 18.00
N ASN A 123 -12.22 8.43 18.98
CA ASN A 123 -11.28 8.54 20.09
C ASN A 123 -11.48 7.40 21.13
N TYR A 124 -11.49 6.14 20.65
CA TYR A 124 -11.57 4.98 21.53
C TYR A 124 -10.29 4.83 22.35
N LYS A 125 -10.44 4.81 23.66
CA LYS A 125 -9.38 4.43 24.59
C LYS A 125 -9.46 2.93 24.85
N GLY A 126 -8.35 2.23 24.77
CA GLY A 126 -8.33 0.79 25.01
C GLY A 126 -7.13 0.09 24.41
N ILE A 127 -7.10 -1.21 24.58
CA ILE A 127 -6.01 -2.07 24.10
C ILE A 127 -6.14 -2.26 22.60
N THR A 128 -5.05 -2.10 21.86
CA THR A 128 -4.97 -2.35 20.43
C THR A 128 -5.28 -3.82 20.07
N GLY A 129 -5.88 -4.03 18.92
CA GLY A 129 -6.26 -5.36 18.44
C GLY A 129 -7.61 -5.87 19.01
N ILE A 130 -8.29 -5.09 19.87
CA ILE A 130 -9.64 -5.47 20.34
C ILE A 130 -10.67 -5.07 19.29
N VAL A 131 -11.61 -5.98 19.01
CA VAL A 131 -12.83 -5.69 18.24
C VAL A 131 -13.75 -4.86 19.11
N VAL A 132 -13.86 -3.56 18.81
CA VAL A 132 -14.63 -2.59 19.59
C VAL A 132 -16.09 -2.48 19.11
N TYR A 133 -16.31 -2.74 17.82
CA TYR A 133 -17.60 -2.64 17.18
C TYR A 133 -17.69 -3.62 16.00
N LYS A 134 -18.89 -4.04 15.65
CA LYS A 134 -19.14 -4.92 14.51
C LYS A 134 -20.36 -4.43 13.73
N GLU A 135 -20.22 -4.37 12.43
CA GLU A 135 -21.27 -4.02 11.49
C GLU A 135 -21.31 -5.04 10.35
N SER A 136 -22.36 -5.82 10.28
CA SER A 136 -22.45 -6.95 9.35
C SER A 136 -21.23 -7.87 9.49
N ASN A 137 -20.42 -8.02 8.46
CA ASN A 137 -19.18 -8.83 8.43
C ASN A 137 -17.90 -7.99 8.63
N ILE A 138 -18.04 -6.70 8.94
CA ILE A 138 -16.90 -5.79 9.21
C ILE A 138 -16.66 -5.76 10.72
N HIS A 139 -15.41 -6.01 11.10
CA HIS A 139 -14.94 -5.95 12.47
C HIS A 139 -14.13 -4.67 12.65
N TRP A 140 -14.60 -3.72 13.44
CA TRP A 140 -13.89 -2.50 13.76
C TRP A 140 -12.93 -2.76 14.89
N VAL A 141 -11.63 -2.66 14.58
CA VAL A 141 -10.53 -3.08 15.45
C VAL A 141 -9.76 -1.86 15.91
N LYS A 142 -9.45 -1.79 17.21
CA LYS A 142 -8.65 -0.70 17.80
C LYS A 142 -7.20 -0.79 17.29
N THR A 143 -6.73 0.30 16.70
CA THR A 143 -5.35 0.58 16.33
C THR A 143 -4.70 1.53 17.34
N LEU A 144 -3.49 1.99 17.09
CA LEU A 144 -2.80 2.91 18.01
C LEU A 144 -3.59 4.23 18.19
N ASP A 145 -4.05 4.82 17.09
CA ASP A 145 -4.66 6.16 17.05
C ASP A 145 -6.19 6.16 16.91
N ASN A 146 -6.76 5.17 16.20
CA ASN A 146 -8.18 5.14 15.89
C ASN A 146 -8.71 3.70 15.87
N ILE A 147 -9.63 3.39 14.99
CA ILE A 147 -10.11 2.05 14.67
C ILE A 147 -9.97 1.82 13.16
N ILE A 148 -9.89 0.57 12.76
CA ILE A 148 -9.91 0.17 11.34
C ILE A 148 -10.97 -0.92 11.13
N GLY A 149 -11.77 -0.80 10.08
CA GLY A 149 -12.70 -1.83 9.67
C GLY A 149 -11.97 -2.96 8.94
N ILE A 150 -12.20 -4.20 9.35
CA ILE A 150 -11.60 -5.38 8.74
C ILE A 150 -12.68 -6.37 8.34
N LYS A 151 -12.71 -6.72 7.08
CA LYS A 151 -13.49 -7.83 6.57
C LYS A 151 -12.57 -9.04 6.39
N PHE A 152 -12.85 -10.10 7.13
CA PHE A 152 -12.11 -11.35 7.04
C PHE A 152 -12.80 -12.35 6.13
N LYS A 153 -11.96 -13.17 5.47
CA LYS A 153 -12.42 -14.31 4.74
C LYS A 153 -12.78 -15.42 5.67
N ASN A 154 -13.72 -15.89 6.13
CA ASN A 154 -14.01 -17.03 7.02
C ASN A 154 -13.66 -16.81 8.50
N LEU A 155 -13.66 -15.59 8.98
CA LEU A 155 -13.50 -15.33 10.41
C LEU A 155 -14.66 -14.46 10.91
N ASP A 156 -15.35 -14.93 11.93
CA ASP A 156 -16.28 -14.12 12.71
C ASP A 156 -15.79 -13.99 14.16
N LYS A 157 -15.73 -12.77 14.67
CA LYS A 157 -15.29 -12.46 16.02
C LYS A 157 -16.33 -11.63 16.74
N LYS A 158 -16.54 -11.94 18.03
CA LYS A 158 -17.41 -11.16 18.90
C LYS A 158 -16.71 -9.84 19.31
N ILE A 159 -17.53 -8.83 19.62
CA ILE A 159 -17.03 -7.60 20.26
C ILE A 159 -16.29 -7.98 21.56
N GLY A 160 -15.17 -7.30 21.85
CA GLY A 160 -14.28 -7.61 22.95
C GLY A 160 -13.25 -8.71 22.67
N SER A 161 -13.34 -9.43 21.54
CA SER A 161 -12.29 -10.37 21.14
C SER A 161 -11.02 -9.66 20.73
N ARG A 162 -9.86 -10.23 21.07
CA ARG A 162 -8.55 -9.70 20.65
C ARG A 162 -8.06 -10.42 19.39
N LEU A 163 -7.57 -9.64 18.43
CA LEU A 163 -6.89 -10.08 17.21
C LEU A 163 -5.39 -9.81 17.39
N GLY A 164 -4.56 -10.82 17.29
CA GLY A 164 -3.10 -10.69 17.51
C GLY A 164 -2.70 -10.95 18.94
#